data_ccc667cd0a840940b3630007ed693719
#
_entry.id   ccc667cd0a840940b3630007ed693719
#
_cell.length_a   1.000
_cell.length_b   1.000
_cell.length_c   1.000
_cell.angle_alpha   90.00
_cell.angle_beta   90.00
_cell.angle_gamma   90.00
#
_symmetry.space_group_name_H-M   'P 1'
#
loop_
_entity.id
_entity.type
_entity.pdbx_description
1 polymer ?
#
loop_
_entity_poly.entity_id
_entity_poly.type
_entity_poly.pdbx_seq_one_letter_code
_entity_poly.pdbx_strand_id
1 'polypeptide(L)' 'MNKYLIWVRINAYQTANTFVYAENALVAKQLAEAQYGVGTVLNYTLVDD' A
#
# COMPACT_ATOMS: atom_id res chain seq x y z
N MET A 1 -1.84 0.13 16.07
CA MET A 1 -1.49 0.02 14.65
C MET A 1 -1.82 1.31 13.94
N ASN A 2 -1.09 1.59 12.89
CA ASN A 2 -1.32 2.78 12.08
C ASN A 2 -2.06 2.41 10.81
N LYS A 3 -2.76 3.38 10.25
CA LYS A 3 -3.46 3.23 8.99
C LYS A 3 -2.63 3.90 7.90
N TYR A 4 -2.40 3.17 6.82
CA TYR A 4 -1.64 3.66 5.67
C TYR A 4 -2.50 3.65 4.42
N LEU A 5 -2.39 4.72 3.65
CA LEU A 5 -2.97 4.77 2.31
C LEU A 5 -1.87 4.38 1.32
N ILE A 6 -2.13 3.35 0.55
CA ILE A 6 -1.16 2.78 -0.37
C ILE A 6 -1.65 2.98 -1.81
N TRP A 7 -0.77 3.49 -2.66
CA TRP A 7 -1.02 3.56 -4.10
C TRP A 7 -0.35 2.38 -4.76
N VAL A 8 -1.13 1.59 -5.47
CA VAL A 8 -0.63 0.40 -6.17
C VAL A 8 -0.96 0.48 -7.64
N ARG A 9 -0.09 -0.10 -8.46
CA ARG A 9 -0.36 -0.27 -9.88
C ARG A 9 -1.09 -1.59 -10.09
N ILE A 10 -2.26 -1.52 -10.73
CA ILE A 10 -3.03 -2.72 -11.05
C ILE A 10 -2.58 -3.29 -12.38
N ASN A 11 -2.38 -2.42 -13.36
CA ASN A 11 -1.85 -2.81 -14.67
C ASN A 11 -1.15 -1.59 -15.31
N ALA A 12 -0.76 -1.71 -16.57
CA ALA A 12 0.02 -0.67 -17.25
C ALA A 12 -0.68 0.70 -17.31
N TYR A 13 -2.00 0.71 -17.17
CA TYR A 13 -2.79 1.92 -17.34
C TYR A 13 -3.60 2.32 -16.11
N GLN A 14 -3.61 1.51 -15.08
CA GLN A 14 -4.48 1.73 -13.94
C GLN A 14 -3.72 1.65 -12.63
N THR A 15 -4.09 2.53 -11.71
CA THR A 15 -3.64 2.51 -10.34
C THR A 15 -4.85 2.51 -9.41
N ALA A 16 -4.65 2.10 -8.18
CA ALA A 16 -5.70 2.11 -7.18
C ALA A 16 -5.12 2.47 -5.83
N ASN A 17 -5.99 2.92 -4.94
CA ASN A 17 -5.64 3.21 -3.57
C ASN A 17 -6.25 2.16 -2.66
N THR A 18 -5.51 1.77 -1.65
CA THR A 18 -6.02 0.85 -0.64
C THR A 18 -5.54 1.28 0.73
N PHE A 19 -6.30 0.94 1.77
CA PHE A 19 -5.89 1.19 3.14
C PHE A 19 -5.38 -0.09 3.76
N VAL A 20 -4.28 0.04 4.50
CA VAL A 20 -3.66 -1.09 5.19
C VAL A 20 -3.35 -0.67 6.62
N TYR A 21 -3.70 -1.51 7.58
CA TYR A 21 -3.32 -1.32 8.97
C TYR A 21 -2.05 -2.10 9.24
N ALA A 22 -1.03 -1.42 9.75
CA ALA A 22 0.27 -2.03 10.01
C ALA A 22 1.00 -1.26 11.11
N GLU A 23 2.02 -1.88 11.67
CA GLU A 23 2.81 -1.25 12.73
C GLU A 23 3.70 -0.14 12.19
N ASN A 24 4.15 -0.28 10.94
CA ASN A 24 5.00 0.73 10.31
C ASN A 24 4.84 0.65 8.79
N ALA A 25 5.47 1.60 8.10
CA ALA A 25 5.33 1.73 6.66
C ALA A 25 5.88 0.51 5.90
N LEU A 26 6.98 -0.08 6.39
CA LEU A 26 7.56 -1.25 5.74
C LEU A 26 6.59 -2.43 5.75
N VAL A 27 5.96 -2.68 6.90
CA VAL A 27 4.97 -3.76 7.01
C VAL A 27 3.76 -3.46 6.12
N ALA A 28 3.30 -2.21 6.08
CA ALA A 28 2.19 -1.82 5.21
C ALA A 28 2.52 -2.10 3.75
N LYS A 29 3.73 -1.74 3.32
CA LYS A 29 4.18 -2.00 1.96
C LYS A 29 4.21 -3.50 1.67
N GLN A 30 4.73 -4.29 2.60
CA GLN A 30 4.81 -5.74 2.44
C GLN A 30 3.42 -6.37 2.33
N LEU A 31 2.47 -5.91 3.12
CA LEU A 31 1.10 -6.40 3.05
C LEU A 31 0.46 -6.07 1.69
N ALA A 32 0.68 -4.85 1.21
CA ALA A 32 0.17 -4.46 -0.11
C ALA A 32 0.82 -5.27 -1.22
N GLU A 33 2.12 -5.53 -1.13
CA GLU A 33 2.82 -6.34 -2.13
C GLU A 33 2.37 -7.78 -2.11
N ALA A 34 2.03 -8.32 -0.93
CA ALA A 34 1.49 -9.67 -0.84
C ALA A 34 0.14 -9.79 -1.54
N GLN A 35 -0.63 -8.72 -1.55
CA GLN A 35 -1.95 -8.70 -2.15
C GLN A 35 -1.91 -8.40 -3.65
N TYR A 36 -1.06 -7.47 -4.06
CA TYR A 36 -1.05 -6.97 -5.45
C TYR A 36 0.19 -7.39 -6.24
N GLY A 37 1.24 -7.85 -5.57
CA GLY A 37 2.47 -8.29 -6.23
C GLY A 37 3.66 -7.42 -5.88
N VAL A 38 4.84 -8.02 -5.96
CA VAL A 38 6.09 -7.32 -5.70
C VAL A 38 6.31 -6.24 -6.75
N GLY A 39 6.70 -5.05 -6.28
CA GLY A 39 7.00 -3.92 -7.18
C GLY A 39 5.78 -3.15 -7.63
N THR A 40 4.58 -3.47 -7.13
CA THR A 40 3.37 -2.75 -7.52
C THR A 40 3.09 -1.52 -6.68
N VAL A 41 3.70 -1.40 -5.51
CA VAL A 41 3.49 -0.25 -4.63
C VAL A 41 4.22 0.96 -5.20
N LEU A 42 3.45 1.99 -5.54
CA LEU A 42 3.99 3.22 -6.13
C LEU A 42 4.31 4.26 -5.06
N ASN A 43 3.48 4.33 -4.04
CA ASN A 43 3.64 5.32 -2.98
C ASN A 43 2.80 4.90 -1.78
N TYR A 44 3.12 5.46 -0.63
CA TYR A 44 2.35 5.22 0.59
C TYR A 44 2.44 6.44 1.50
N THR A 45 1.44 6.61 2.36
CA THR A 45 1.43 7.69 3.33
C THR A 45 0.72 7.26 4.59
N LEU A 46 1.18 7.76 5.71
CA LEU A 46 0.51 7.54 6.98
C LEU A 46 -0.76 8.39 7.02
N VAL A 47 -1.87 7.74 7.29
CA VAL A 47 -3.15 8.40 7.46
C VAL A 47 -3.46 8.42 8.96
N ASP A 48 -3.70 9.60 9.48
CA ASP A 48 -4.07 9.74 10.88
C ASP A 48 -5.47 9.18 11.07
N ASP A 49 -5.54 8.22 11.97
CA ASP A 49 -6.78 7.49 12.19
C ASP A 49 -7.63 8.13 13.28
#